data_47fdb7914e542f9e429196dfd88dce1d
#
_entry.id   47fdb7914e542f9e429196dfd88dce1d
#
_cell.length_a   1.000
_cell.length_b   1.000
_cell.length_c   1.000
_cell.angle_alpha   90.00
_cell.angle_beta   90.00
_cell.angle_gamma   90.00
#
_symmetry.space_group_name_H-M   'P 1'
#
loop_
_entity.id
_entity.type
_entity.pdbx_description
1 polymer ?
#
loop_
_entity_poly.entity_id
_entity_poly.type
_entity_poly.pdbx_seq_one_letter_code
_entity_poly.pdbx_strand_id
1 'polypeptide(L)'
;MANTAKIYLGSVLVCNINPQYEIGVAGTMGFGVGVYPGLLPPGFSEMDGTLNAASPNFGNYQYSDGSVMAWIPRFYYRIGAAASDRYATYGANAIDIAGVDTYATTALANAAGFALHRAFIDGGAEKAGFFFDKYECSNNSGVASSLKNGNPLSTAAAHNPIASLTGNGQTVTNFYHGCIPAAKTRGNDFHCISRFQWAALALLATAHGQAATSATYCAWYDSGLTTNFPKGNTNNALKSTGDTAVVWQSDGYSNCGKTGSAGYGGGAGNVFAKSTHNGQNCGVADLNGNMWEVTLGMTCIAASKTIAGATQANPCEINIVGHGYANGDVVMITSAGGMTQLNDKLYTVTKTGDDTFTLDGVDSSAFTAWTTGGSVTKGAFYVAKEATAMKAFTSGNSAATDHWGATGVAAMMDALTPAFATTSGANGLDQRYGNSTNQVLEEETSGNAWLLTGLGLPKAAGMSAGGSSLFGLDYYYQYVRNELCLISGGRWSNTSPAGVWSLSLYNIRTYSVASVGLRCAIYV
;
A
#
# COMPACT_ATOMS: atom_id res chain seq x y z
N MET A 1 15.08 -16.84 27.56
CA MET A 1 13.64 -17.11 27.75
C MET A 1 13.04 -15.83 28.29
N ALA A 2 12.22 -15.15 27.50
CA ALA A 2 11.50 -13.98 27.98
C ALA A 2 10.43 -14.45 28.97
N ASN A 3 10.52 -13.99 30.21
CA ASN A 3 9.54 -14.31 31.23
C ASN A 3 8.27 -13.50 30.97
N THR A 4 7.26 -14.14 30.44
CA THR A 4 5.93 -13.53 30.31
C THR A 4 5.26 -13.59 31.69
N ALA A 5 5.02 -12.44 32.32
CA ALA A 5 4.18 -12.36 33.51
C ALA A 5 2.84 -11.75 33.13
N LYS A 6 1.76 -12.43 33.49
CA LYS A 6 0.38 -11.93 33.36
C LYS A 6 -0.10 -11.47 34.73
N ILE A 7 -0.62 -10.25 34.82
CA ILE A 7 -1.27 -9.75 36.03
C ILE A 7 -2.78 -9.92 35.89
N TYR A 8 -3.39 -10.65 36.80
CA TYR A 8 -4.81 -10.88 36.86
C TYR A 8 -5.45 -10.18 38.08
N LEU A 9 -6.63 -9.62 37.91
CA LEU A 9 -7.52 -9.24 39.00
C LEU A 9 -8.65 -10.27 39.05
N GLY A 10 -8.51 -11.26 39.95
CA GLY A 10 -9.35 -12.46 39.91
C GLY A 10 -9.07 -13.29 38.65
N SER A 11 -10.12 -13.63 37.89
CA SER A 11 -9.99 -14.34 36.61
C SER A 11 -9.79 -13.40 35.41
N VAL A 12 -9.77 -12.07 35.62
CA VAL A 12 -9.66 -11.06 34.57
C VAL A 12 -8.21 -10.70 34.38
N LEU A 13 -7.68 -10.89 33.17
CA LEU A 13 -6.35 -10.42 32.79
C LEU A 13 -6.36 -8.89 32.73
N VAL A 14 -5.57 -8.24 33.57
CA VAL A 14 -5.48 -6.78 33.67
C VAL A 14 -4.29 -6.26 32.89
N CYS A 15 -3.17 -6.98 32.91
CA CYS A 15 -1.94 -6.60 32.22
C CYS A 15 -1.08 -7.83 31.93
N ASN A 16 -0.48 -7.87 30.78
CA ASN A 16 0.60 -8.77 30.50
C ASN A 16 1.93 -8.01 30.74
N ILE A 17 2.85 -8.49 31.50
CA ILE A 17 4.20 -7.96 31.61
C ILE A 17 5.08 -8.80 30.70
N ASN A 18 5.26 -8.35 29.47
CA ASN A 18 6.23 -8.92 28.54
C ASN A 18 6.86 -7.77 27.75
N PRO A 19 8.18 -7.69 27.65
CA PRO A 19 8.86 -6.64 26.87
C PRO A 19 8.55 -6.68 25.35
N GLN A 20 7.73 -7.59 24.87
CA GLN A 20 7.40 -7.72 23.44
C GLN A 20 5.95 -7.33 23.09
N TYR A 21 5.32 -6.43 23.83
CA TYR A 21 4.06 -5.77 23.38
C TYR A 21 4.26 -4.87 22.20
N GLU A 22 5.51 -4.51 21.97
CA GLU A 22 5.94 -3.52 21.05
C GLU A 22 6.24 -4.14 19.69
N ILE A 23 6.55 -3.29 18.74
CA ILE A 23 6.87 -3.67 17.36
C ILE A 23 8.14 -4.55 17.25
N GLY A 24 8.93 -4.62 18.32
CA GLY A 24 10.20 -5.33 18.38
C GLY A 24 11.36 -4.56 17.74
N VAL A 25 12.51 -5.21 17.66
CA VAL A 25 13.73 -4.64 17.09
C VAL A 25 13.93 -5.18 15.67
N ALA A 26 14.12 -4.30 14.69
CA ALA A 26 14.37 -4.70 13.31
C ALA A 26 15.59 -5.64 13.20
N GLY A 27 15.47 -6.69 12.39
CA GLY A 27 16.50 -7.73 12.25
C GLY A 27 16.43 -8.86 13.29
N THR A 28 15.51 -8.80 14.25
CA THR A 28 15.37 -9.80 15.32
C THR A 28 14.06 -10.58 15.27
N MET A 29 13.97 -11.60 16.14
CA MET A 29 12.80 -12.46 16.29
C MET A 29 11.56 -11.64 16.68
N GLY A 30 10.43 -11.90 16.02
CA GLY A 30 9.13 -11.31 16.32
C GLY A 30 8.93 -9.85 15.88
N PHE A 31 9.93 -9.23 15.25
CA PHE A 31 9.78 -7.86 14.73
C PHE A 31 8.59 -7.73 13.78
N GLY A 32 7.90 -6.60 13.86
CA GLY A 32 6.81 -6.24 12.94
C GLY A 32 5.43 -6.75 13.34
N VAL A 33 5.34 -7.56 14.39
CA VAL A 33 4.10 -7.97 15.08
C VAL A 33 4.31 -7.88 16.58
N GLY A 34 3.25 -7.89 17.37
CA GLY A 34 3.38 -7.84 18.82
C GLY A 34 2.20 -8.47 19.54
N VAL A 35 2.26 -8.49 20.87
CA VAL A 35 1.17 -8.95 21.71
C VAL A 35 0.19 -7.81 21.97
N TYR A 36 -1.09 -8.04 21.85
CA TYR A 36 -2.11 -7.03 22.15
C TYR A 36 -2.05 -6.62 23.65
N PRO A 37 -1.99 -5.32 23.98
CA PRO A 37 -1.60 -4.87 25.31
C PRO A 37 -2.73 -4.89 26.35
N GLY A 38 -3.97 -5.21 25.97
CA GLY A 38 -5.14 -5.11 26.84
C GLY A 38 -5.95 -6.39 26.95
N LEU A 39 -7.20 -6.23 27.39
CA LEU A 39 -8.21 -7.28 27.25
C LEU A 39 -8.59 -7.38 25.77
N LEU A 40 -8.61 -8.60 25.26
CA LEU A 40 -8.97 -8.84 23.87
C LEU A 40 -10.38 -8.31 23.57
N PRO A 41 -10.57 -7.66 22.44
CA PRO A 41 -11.90 -7.23 22.01
C PRO A 41 -12.84 -8.43 21.85
N PRO A 42 -14.16 -8.23 21.94
CA PRO A 42 -15.12 -9.30 21.73
C PRO A 42 -14.90 -10.05 20.41
N GLY A 43 -14.95 -11.35 20.47
CA GLY A 43 -14.73 -12.23 19.31
C GLY A 43 -13.28 -12.62 19.07
N PHE A 44 -12.29 -11.98 19.68
CA PHE A 44 -10.88 -12.36 19.58
C PHE A 44 -10.46 -13.34 20.67
N SER A 45 -9.57 -14.26 20.30
CA SER A 45 -8.90 -15.19 21.22
C SER A 45 -7.43 -15.35 20.88
N GLU A 46 -6.62 -15.63 21.89
CA GLU A 46 -5.23 -16.05 21.67
C GLU A 46 -5.19 -17.42 20.96
N MET A 47 -4.25 -17.58 20.05
CA MET A 47 -3.89 -18.86 19.46
C MET A 47 -2.78 -19.52 20.30
N ASP A 48 -2.57 -20.81 20.12
CA ASP A 48 -1.41 -21.46 20.70
C ASP A 48 -0.11 -20.80 20.17
N GLY A 49 0.69 -20.29 21.09
CA GLY A 49 1.94 -19.58 20.79
C GLY A 49 1.82 -18.08 20.52
N THR A 50 0.65 -17.46 20.62
CA THR A 50 0.47 -15.99 20.44
C THR A 50 1.44 -15.15 21.27
N LEU A 51 1.78 -15.59 22.47
CA LEU A 51 2.64 -14.88 23.41
C LEU A 51 4.12 -15.29 23.32
N ASN A 52 4.48 -16.22 22.46
CA ASN A 52 5.84 -16.76 22.31
C ASN A 52 6.48 -16.25 21.02
N ALA A 53 7.49 -15.39 21.11
CA ALA A 53 8.17 -14.80 19.96
C ALA A 53 8.77 -15.84 18.97
N ALA A 54 9.10 -17.03 19.44
CA ALA A 54 9.60 -18.10 18.59
C ALA A 54 8.47 -18.89 17.87
N SER A 55 7.20 -18.60 18.20
CA SER A 55 6.07 -19.28 17.60
C SER A 55 5.72 -18.71 16.23
N PRO A 56 5.27 -19.52 15.26
CA PRO A 56 4.68 -19.03 14.01
C PRO A 56 3.38 -18.24 14.22
N ASN A 57 2.79 -18.31 15.41
CA ASN A 57 1.59 -17.57 15.78
C ASN A 57 1.89 -16.38 16.70
N PHE A 58 3.15 -16.00 16.92
CA PHE A 58 3.47 -14.85 17.75
C PHE A 58 2.73 -13.60 17.26
N GLY A 59 2.04 -12.89 18.18
CA GLY A 59 1.25 -11.70 17.85
C GLY A 59 0.05 -11.96 16.94
N ASN A 60 -0.31 -13.24 16.70
CA ASN A 60 -1.49 -13.59 15.90
C ASN A 60 -2.63 -14.04 16.82
N TYR A 61 -3.83 -13.70 16.41
CA TYR A 61 -5.08 -13.93 17.13
C TYR A 61 -6.10 -14.53 16.21
N GLN A 62 -7.00 -15.32 16.76
CA GLN A 62 -8.14 -15.85 16.02
C GLN A 62 -9.39 -15.04 16.34
N TYR A 63 -10.12 -14.62 15.29
CA TYR A 63 -11.46 -14.07 15.44
C TYR A 63 -12.52 -15.18 15.37
N SER A 64 -13.72 -14.90 15.87
CA SER A 64 -14.79 -15.90 16.03
C SER A 64 -15.27 -16.57 14.73
N ASP A 65 -15.00 -15.96 13.56
CA ASP A 65 -15.26 -16.54 12.24
C ASP A 65 -14.14 -17.47 11.74
N GLY A 66 -13.11 -17.70 12.55
CA GLY A 66 -11.92 -18.49 12.21
C GLY A 66 -10.79 -17.68 11.57
N SER A 67 -10.99 -16.41 11.30
CA SER A 67 -9.95 -15.53 10.75
C SER A 67 -8.72 -15.47 11.63
N VAL A 68 -7.54 -15.55 11.04
CA VAL A 68 -6.27 -15.26 11.71
C VAL A 68 -5.86 -13.82 11.40
N MET A 69 -5.63 -13.05 12.45
CA MET A 69 -5.22 -11.65 12.34
C MET A 69 -3.94 -11.39 13.14
N ALA A 70 -3.01 -10.65 12.55
CA ALA A 70 -1.80 -10.20 13.23
C ALA A 70 -2.06 -8.86 13.91
N TRP A 71 -1.61 -8.72 15.16
CA TRP A 71 -1.58 -7.45 15.85
C TRP A 71 -0.34 -6.68 15.43
N ILE A 72 -0.55 -5.48 14.88
CA ILE A 72 0.51 -4.55 14.48
C ILE A 72 0.52 -3.41 15.49
N PRO A 73 1.46 -3.40 16.44
CA PRO A 73 1.60 -2.34 17.42
C PRO A 73 1.96 -1.01 16.80
N ARG A 74 1.53 0.09 17.41
CA ARG A 74 1.93 1.44 17.05
C ARG A 74 3.45 1.59 17.10
N PHE A 75 4.00 2.23 16.05
CA PHE A 75 5.42 2.53 15.96
C PHE A 75 5.68 3.92 15.40
N TYR A 76 6.88 4.39 15.65
CA TYR A 76 7.46 5.59 15.09
C TYR A 76 8.57 5.22 14.10
N TYR A 77 8.77 6.04 13.09
CA TYR A 77 9.79 5.81 12.07
C TYR A 77 10.63 7.07 11.84
N ARG A 78 11.84 6.84 11.34
CA ARG A 78 12.78 7.89 10.92
C ARG A 78 13.50 7.41 9.67
N ILE A 79 13.66 8.30 8.67
CA ILE A 79 14.22 7.96 7.37
C ILE A 79 15.40 8.88 7.06
N GLY A 80 16.54 8.28 6.63
CA GLY A 80 17.70 9.04 6.15
C GLY A 80 18.50 9.78 7.20
N ALA A 81 18.28 9.49 8.49
CA ALA A 81 19.01 10.15 9.55
C ALA A 81 20.47 9.70 9.62
N ALA A 82 21.41 10.65 9.58
CA ALA A 82 22.84 10.35 9.66
C ALA A 82 23.27 9.64 10.96
N ALA A 83 22.45 9.74 12.00
CA ALA A 83 22.66 9.04 13.28
C ALA A 83 22.18 7.57 13.25
N SER A 84 21.58 7.10 12.16
CA SER A 84 21.17 5.70 12.01
C SER A 84 22.40 4.81 11.80
N ASP A 85 22.46 3.67 12.49
CA ASP A 85 23.50 2.64 12.28
C ASP A 85 23.47 2.09 10.84
N ARG A 86 22.35 2.26 10.12
CA ARG A 86 22.14 1.82 8.73
C ARG A 86 22.55 2.86 7.70
N TYR A 87 22.82 4.11 8.14
CA TYR A 87 23.07 5.22 7.21
C TYR A 87 24.32 4.99 6.34
N ALA A 88 25.35 4.36 6.87
CA ALA A 88 26.57 4.06 6.10
C ALA A 88 26.29 3.17 4.87
N THR A 89 25.28 2.28 4.95
CA THR A 89 24.92 1.34 3.87
C THR A 89 23.80 1.88 2.98
N TYR A 90 22.77 2.51 3.58
CA TYR A 90 21.54 2.86 2.89
C TYR A 90 21.35 4.38 2.70
N GLY A 91 22.25 5.20 3.26
CA GLY A 91 22.24 6.65 3.09
C GLY A 91 20.89 7.27 3.46
N ALA A 92 20.42 8.15 2.60
CA ALA A 92 19.13 8.83 2.77
C ALA A 92 17.90 7.90 2.77
N ASN A 93 18.07 6.60 2.48
CA ASN A 93 17.01 5.59 2.53
C ASN A 93 17.14 4.63 3.73
N ALA A 94 18.02 4.92 4.69
CA ALA A 94 18.08 4.19 5.95
C ALA A 94 16.78 4.40 6.74
N ILE A 95 16.20 3.31 7.27
CA ILE A 95 14.92 3.36 8.00
C ILE A 95 15.13 2.85 9.42
N ASP A 96 14.84 3.69 10.41
CA ASP A 96 14.79 3.33 11.81
C ASP A 96 13.34 3.19 12.28
N ILE A 97 13.07 2.18 13.09
CA ILE A 97 11.77 1.93 13.72
C ILE A 97 11.97 1.95 15.23
N ALA A 98 11.06 2.61 15.94
CA ALA A 98 11.01 2.64 17.39
C ALA A 98 9.58 2.39 17.89
N GLY A 99 9.43 1.61 18.96
CA GLY A 99 8.17 1.35 19.62
C GLY A 99 7.83 2.38 20.70
N VAL A 100 6.66 2.20 21.34
CA VAL A 100 6.24 3.06 22.46
C VAL A 100 7.03 2.77 23.75
N ASP A 101 7.74 1.68 23.81
CA ASP A 101 8.75 1.39 24.87
C ASP A 101 9.94 2.35 24.79
N THR A 102 10.31 2.78 23.58
CA THR A 102 11.38 3.76 23.36
C THR A 102 10.86 5.18 23.55
N TYR A 103 9.72 5.51 22.97
CA TYR A 103 9.09 6.82 23.08
C TYR A 103 7.62 6.66 23.52
N ALA A 104 7.36 6.95 24.79
CA ALA A 104 6.03 6.77 25.38
C ALA A 104 4.94 7.66 24.74
N THR A 105 5.31 8.76 24.07
CA THR A 105 4.40 9.68 23.41
C THR A 105 4.92 10.12 22.04
N THR A 106 4.02 10.48 21.16
CA THR A 106 4.35 11.05 19.83
C THR A 106 5.22 12.32 19.96
N ALA A 107 4.98 13.16 20.97
CA ALA A 107 5.79 14.36 21.19
C ALA A 107 7.25 14.02 21.52
N LEU A 108 7.51 12.99 22.32
CA LEU A 108 8.88 12.54 22.62
C LEU A 108 9.55 11.94 21.38
N ALA A 109 8.81 11.17 20.59
CA ALA A 109 9.32 10.63 19.34
C ALA A 109 9.70 11.74 18.34
N ASN A 110 8.81 12.73 18.17
CA ASN A 110 9.07 13.87 17.27
C ASN A 110 10.29 14.69 17.73
N ALA A 111 10.47 14.89 19.03
CA ALA A 111 11.65 15.58 19.58
C ALA A 111 12.97 14.83 19.29
N ALA A 112 12.90 13.51 19.06
CA ALA A 112 14.03 12.67 18.67
C ALA A 112 14.14 12.44 17.14
N GLY A 113 13.34 13.15 16.34
CA GLY A 113 13.33 13.04 14.87
C GLY A 113 12.55 11.83 14.34
N PHE A 114 11.69 11.21 15.15
CA PHE A 114 10.83 10.13 14.71
C PHE A 114 9.38 10.60 14.50
N ALA A 115 8.74 10.18 13.43
CA ALA A 115 7.34 10.45 13.15
C ALA A 115 6.43 9.27 13.55
N LEU A 116 5.24 9.55 14.06
CA LEU A 116 4.19 8.54 14.17
C LEU A 116 3.74 8.15 12.77
N HIS A 117 3.68 6.85 12.47
CA HIS A 117 3.14 6.43 11.17
C HIS A 117 1.63 6.71 11.08
N ARG A 118 1.19 7.28 9.93
CA ARG A 118 -0.22 7.72 9.73
C ARG A 118 -1.25 6.59 9.89
N ALA A 119 -0.84 5.33 9.69
CA ALA A 119 -1.71 4.16 9.93
C ALA A 119 -2.25 4.05 11.36
N PHE A 120 -1.65 4.73 12.33
CA PHE A 120 -2.08 4.71 13.73
C PHE A 120 -2.94 5.92 14.12
N ILE A 121 -3.51 6.60 13.13
CA ILE A 121 -4.48 7.68 13.35
C ILE A 121 -5.73 7.36 12.54
N ASP A 122 -6.88 7.29 13.20
CA ASP A 122 -8.18 7.13 12.56
C ASP A 122 -9.19 8.05 13.23
N GLY A 123 -9.91 8.86 12.44
CA GLY A 123 -10.83 9.87 12.95
C GLY A 123 -10.17 10.94 13.84
N GLY A 124 -8.89 11.25 13.60
CA GLY A 124 -8.12 12.21 14.40
C GLY A 124 -7.61 11.66 15.75
N ALA A 125 -7.87 10.40 16.07
CA ALA A 125 -7.42 9.77 17.31
C ALA A 125 -6.26 8.80 17.06
N GLU A 126 -5.20 8.88 17.91
CA GLU A 126 -4.14 7.90 17.93
C GLU A 126 -4.65 6.54 18.42
N LYS A 127 -4.24 5.47 17.72
CA LYS A 127 -4.55 4.08 18.03
C LYS A 127 -3.33 3.36 18.59
N ALA A 128 -3.54 2.41 19.49
CA ALA A 128 -2.46 1.58 20.03
C ALA A 128 -1.85 0.63 18.98
N GLY A 129 -2.59 0.34 17.94
CA GLY A 129 -2.27 -0.53 16.84
C GLY A 129 -3.52 -0.89 16.04
N PHE A 130 -3.39 -1.88 15.21
CA PHE A 130 -4.53 -2.47 14.50
C PHE A 130 -4.34 -3.98 14.32
N PHE A 131 -5.43 -4.72 14.28
CA PHE A 131 -5.43 -6.08 13.78
C PHE A 131 -5.54 -6.06 12.26
N PHE A 132 -4.70 -6.84 11.60
CA PHE A 132 -4.62 -6.94 10.15
C PHE A 132 -4.73 -8.41 9.74
N ASP A 133 -5.56 -8.72 8.76
CA ASP A 133 -5.72 -10.07 8.24
C ASP A 133 -4.38 -10.67 7.83
N LYS A 134 -4.03 -11.84 8.40
CA LYS A 134 -2.79 -12.54 8.08
C LYS A 134 -2.78 -13.07 6.67
N TYR A 135 -3.92 -13.53 6.18
CA TYR A 135 -4.13 -14.10 4.85
C TYR A 135 -5.09 -13.23 4.04
N GLU A 136 -5.03 -13.34 2.72
CA GLU A 136 -6.06 -12.78 1.84
C GLU A 136 -7.44 -13.34 2.21
N CYS A 137 -8.48 -12.52 2.15
CA CYS A 137 -9.83 -12.95 2.50
C CYS A 137 -10.34 -14.05 1.56
N SER A 138 -10.97 -15.07 2.13
CA SER A 138 -11.74 -16.10 1.46
C SER A 138 -13.19 -16.08 1.91
N ASN A 139 -14.09 -16.71 1.14
CA ASN A 139 -15.51 -16.82 1.51
C ASN A 139 -15.69 -17.92 2.55
N ASN A 140 -16.03 -17.54 3.76
CA ASN A 140 -16.43 -18.44 4.83
C ASN A 140 -17.93 -18.30 5.12
N SER A 141 -18.74 -19.08 4.41
CA SER A 141 -20.21 -19.07 4.60
C SER A 141 -20.82 -17.66 4.45
N GLY A 142 -20.35 -16.90 3.48
CA GLY A 142 -20.83 -15.54 3.22
C GLY A 142 -20.07 -14.43 3.94
N VAL A 143 -19.04 -14.75 4.72
CA VAL A 143 -18.21 -13.80 5.47
C VAL A 143 -16.81 -13.73 4.84
N ALA A 144 -16.27 -12.51 4.70
CA ALA A 144 -14.88 -12.30 4.30
C ALA A 144 -13.94 -12.66 5.44
N SER A 145 -13.30 -13.81 5.38
CA SER A 145 -12.48 -14.37 6.48
C SER A 145 -11.05 -14.63 6.06
N SER A 146 -10.10 -14.29 6.93
CA SER A 146 -8.67 -14.52 6.77
C SER A 146 -8.31 -15.95 7.19
N LEU A 147 -8.50 -16.91 6.30
CA LEU A 147 -8.33 -18.33 6.62
C LEU A 147 -7.01 -18.88 6.07
N LYS A 148 -6.29 -19.63 6.90
CA LYS A 148 -5.15 -20.42 6.45
C LYS A 148 -5.61 -21.39 5.35
N ASN A 149 -4.91 -21.39 4.22
CA ASN A 149 -5.26 -22.17 3.02
C ASN A 149 -6.63 -21.82 2.39
N GLY A 150 -7.22 -20.67 2.73
CA GLY A 150 -8.42 -20.17 2.08
C GLY A 150 -8.14 -19.80 0.61
N ASN A 151 -9.13 -20.00 -0.27
CA ASN A 151 -9.02 -19.53 -1.65
C ASN A 151 -9.36 -18.03 -1.68
N PRO A 152 -8.46 -17.16 -2.16
CA PRO A 152 -8.69 -15.73 -2.15
C PRO A 152 -9.92 -15.31 -2.95
N LEU A 153 -10.65 -14.35 -2.41
CA LEU A 153 -11.75 -13.68 -3.10
C LEU A 153 -11.20 -12.72 -4.16
N SER A 154 -11.98 -12.51 -5.22
CA SER A 154 -11.64 -11.51 -6.23
C SER A 154 -12.81 -10.60 -6.59
N THR A 155 -12.50 -9.47 -7.21
CA THR A 155 -13.50 -8.55 -7.75
C THR A 155 -14.14 -9.05 -9.06
N ALA A 156 -13.70 -10.18 -9.61
CA ALA A 156 -14.27 -10.73 -10.86
C ALA A 156 -15.44 -11.66 -10.59
N ALA A 157 -16.54 -11.47 -11.33
CA ALA A 157 -17.75 -12.26 -11.18
C ALA A 157 -17.56 -13.77 -11.42
N ALA A 158 -16.59 -14.16 -12.25
CA ALA A 158 -16.35 -15.54 -12.64
C ALA A 158 -15.31 -16.28 -11.77
N HIS A 159 -14.67 -15.60 -10.81
CA HIS A 159 -13.49 -16.14 -10.11
C HIS A 159 -13.52 -15.81 -8.61
N ASN A 160 -14.10 -16.67 -7.78
CA ASN A 160 -14.29 -16.46 -6.35
C ASN A 160 -14.81 -15.04 -6.02
N PRO A 161 -16.01 -14.70 -6.50
CA PRO A 161 -16.50 -13.34 -6.50
C PRO A 161 -16.76 -12.82 -5.09
N ILE A 162 -16.35 -11.59 -4.79
CA ILE A 162 -16.71 -10.92 -3.53
C ILE A 162 -18.22 -10.75 -3.37
N ALA A 163 -18.99 -10.65 -4.46
CA ALA A 163 -20.45 -10.59 -4.42
C ALA A 163 -21.12 -11.88 -3.92
N SER A 164 -20.37 -12.96 -3.70
CA SER A 164 -20.87 -14.15 -3.00
C SER A 164 -21.00 -13.95 -1.48
N LEU A 165 -20.50 -12.84 -0.95
CA LEU A 165 -20.55 -12.51 0.48
C LEU A 165 -21.91 -11.90 0.84
N THR A 166 -22.50 -12.36 1.94
CA THR A 166 -23.84 -11.96 2.41
C THR A 166 -23.90 -11.72 3.93
N GLY A 167 -22.78 -11.90 4.62
CA GLY A 167 -22.70 -11.78 6.08
C GLY A 167 -23.12 -10.39 6.56
N ASN A 168 -23.59 -10.30 7.81
CA ASN A 168 -23.97 -9.07 8.48
C ASN A 168 -24.95 -8.18 7.66
N GLY A 169 -25.81 -8.80 6.82
CA GLY A 169 -26.78 -8.09 6.00
C GLY A 169 -26.20 -7.19 4.91
N GLN A 170 -24.94 -7.38 4.54
CA GLN A 170 -24.30 -6.57 3.53
C GLN A 170 -24.73 -6.96 2.11
N THR A 171 -24.79 -5.96 1.22
CA THR A 171 -24.91 -6.17 -0.23
C THR A 171 -23.57 -5.85 -0.87
N VAL A 172 -22.93 -6.85 -1.46
CA VAL A 172 -21.58 -6.75 -2.04
C VAL A 172 -21.67 -6.86 -3.57
N THR A 173 -20.92 -6.02 -4.26
CA THR A 173 -20.79 -6.03 -5.72
C THR A 173 -19.40 -6.44 -6.16
N ASN A 174 -19.25 -7.00 -7.35
CA ASN A 174 -17.96 -7.44 -7.91
C ASN A 174 -17.15 -6.27 -8.50
N PHE A 175 -16.90 -5.24 -7.68
CA PHE A 175 -16.12 -4.06 -8.05
C PHE A 175 -15.16 -3.68 -6.91
N TYR A 176 -14.20 -2.84 -7.21
CA TYR A 176 -13.30 -2.26 -6.22
C TYR A 176 -14.07 -1.75 -4.98
N HIS A 177 -15.11 -0.93 -5.18
CA HIS A 177 -15.90 -0.39 -4.08
C HIS A 177 -16.66 -1.46 -3.28
N GLY A 178 -16.94 -2.62 -3.87
CA GLY A 178 -17.56 -3.75 -3.17
C GLY A 178 -16.70 -4.33 -2.06
N CYS A 179 -15.39 -4.06 -2.05
CA CYS A 179 -14.50 -4.47 -0.96
C CYS A 179 -14.84 -3.78 0.37
N ILE A 180 -15.47 -2.61 0.34
CA ILE A 180 -15.91 -1.90 1.55
C ILE A 180 -17.01 -2.68 2.30
N PRO A 181 -18.19 -2.98 1.69
CA PRO A 181 -19.19 -3.82 2.35
C PRO A 181 -18.71 -5.27 2.53
N ALA A 182 -17.81 -5.79 1.68
CA ALA A 182 -17.24 -7.12 1.86
C ALA A 182 -16.54 -7.25 3.22
N ALA A 183 -15.72 -6.29 3.61
CA ALA A 183 -15.09 -6.30 4.94
C ALA A 183 -16.11 -6.24 6.08
N LYS A 184 -17.20 -5.51 5.90
CA LYS A 184 -18.28 -5.38 6.90
C LYS A 184 -19.17 -6.62 7.03
N THR A 185 -19.00 -7.62 6.16
CA THR A 185 -19.66 -8.92 6.34
C THR A 185 -19.19 -9.62 7.62
N ARG A 186 -17.98 -9.34 8.11
CA ARG A 186 -17.42 -9.86 9.38
C ARG A 186 -17.97 -9.14 10.62
N GLY A 187 -18.32 -7.86 10.47
CA GLY A 187 -18.85 -7.00 11.51
C GLY A 187 -18.67 -5.52 11.15
N ASN A 188 -19.43 -4.63 11.78
CA ASN A 188 -19.45 -3.21 11.44
C ASN A 188 -18.12 -2.50 11.71
N ASP A 189 -17.33 -2.99 12.66
CA ASP A 189 -16.05 -2.41 13.07
C ASP A 189 -14.91 -2.80 12.12
N PHE A 190 -15.10 -3.83 11.30
CA PHE A 190 -14.14 -4.22 10.28
C PHE A 190 -14.20 -3.28 9.08
N HIS A 191 -13.05 -3.01 8.49
CA HIS A 191 -12.91 -2.23 7.28
C HIS A 191 -11.94 -2.91 6.31
N CYS A 192 -12.13 -2.66 5.01
CA CYS A 192 -11.12 -3.02 4.02
C CYS A 192 -9.84 -2.22 4.31
N ILE A 193 -8.70 -2.86 4.24
CA ILE A 193 -7.41 -2.26 4.59
C ILE A 193 -7.18 -0.92 3.91
N SER A 194 -6.52 -0.01 4.61
CA SER A 194 -6.10 1.27 4.05
C SER A 194 -4.69 1.21 3.48
N ARG A 195 -4.39 2.10 2.54
CA ARG A 195 -3.02 2.25 2.03
C ARG A 195 -2.04 2.69 3.12
N PHE A 196 -2.50 3.40 4.15
CA PHE A 196 -1.68 3.70 5.33
C PHE A 196 -1.25 2.44 6.07
N GLN A 197 -2.18 1.52 6.33
CA GLN A 197 -1.88 0.25 7.00
C GLN A 197 -0.95 -0.62 6.16
N TRP A 198 -1.16 -0.66 4.85
CA TRP A 198 -0.26 -1.35 3.93
C TRP A 198 1.15 -0.75 3.93
N ALA A 199 1.27 0.58 3.81
CA ALA A 199 2.55 1.27 3.81
C ALA A 199 3.32 1.12 5.13
N ALA A 200 2.61 1.00 6.26
CA ALA A 200 3.21 0.66 7.54
C ALA A 200 3.94 -0.69 7.47
N LEU A 201 3.29 -1.72 6.91
CA LEU A 201 3.91 -3.04 6.75
C LEU A 201 5.07 -3.02 5.75
N ALA A 202 4.96 -2.24 4.66
CA ALA A 202 6.05 -2.05 3.70
C ALA A 202 7.28 -1.39 4.35
N LEU A 203 7.05 -0.38 5.19
CA LEU A 203 8.12 0.29 5.94
C LEU A 203 8.80 -0.66 6.93
N LEU A 204 8.02 -1.46 7.66
CA LEU A 204 8.54 -2.49 8.56
C LEU A 204 9.36 -3.53 7.78
N ALA A 205 8.86 -4.00 6.62
CA ALA A 205 9.59 -4.96 5.79
C ALA A 205 10.95 -4.42 5.36
N THR A 206 11.01 -3.17 4.92
CA THR A 206 12.27 -2.55 4.49
C THR A 206 13.23 -2.34 5.66
N ALA A 207 12.74 -1.83 6.79
CA ALA A 207 13.57 -1.66 8.00
C ALA A 207 14.13 -3.00 8.49
N HIS A 208 13.33 -4.08 8.41
CA HIS A 208 13.75 -5.43 8.79
C HIS A 208 14.84 -5.96 7.86
N GLY A 209 14.66 -5.82 6.54
CA GLY A 209 15.66 -6.21 5.55
C GLY A 209 16.98 -5.45 5.69
N GLN A 210 16.90 -4.15 5.96
CA GLN A 210 18.09 -3.32 6.21
C GLN A 210 18.84 -3.71 7.48
N ALA A 211 18.15 -4.19 8.50
CA ALA A 211 18.74 -4.56 9.79
C ALA A 211 19.18 -6.02 9.86
N ALA A 212 18.66 -6.88 9.01
CA ALA A 212 18.95 -8.32 9.03
C ALA A 212 20.42 -8.59 8.69
N THR A 213 21.05 -9.50 9.43
CA THR A 213 22.44 -9.96 9.23
C THR A 213 22.52 -11.42 8.80
N SER A 214 21.38 -12.12 8.77
CA SER A 214 21.29 -13.52 8.37
C SER A 214 19.84 -13.90 8.04
N ALA A 215 19.65 -15.07 7.47
CA ALA A 215 18.32 -15.63 7.22
C ALA A 215 17.59 -16.16 8.47
N THR A 216 18.19 -16.06 9.65
CA THR A 216 17.62 -16.66 10.88
C THR A 216 16.25 -16.06 11.24
N TYR A 217 16.10 -14.73 11.11
CA TYR A 217 14.84 -14.03 11.39
C TYR A 217 14.34 -13.22 10.19
N CYS A 218 14.94 -13.41 9.02
CA CYS A 218 14.55 -12.75 7.78
C CYS A 218 14.72 -13.72 6.63
N ALA A 219 13.68 -14.50 6.33
CA ALA A 219 13.75 -15.59 5.35
C ALA A 219 14.17 -15.15 3.94
N TRP A 220 14.04 -13.87 3.62
CA TRP A 220 14.45 -13.27 2.35
C TRP A 220 15.76 -12.47 2.45
N TYR A 221 16.56 -12.70 3.53
CA TYR A 221 17.88 -12.09 3.66
C TYR A 221 18.82 -12.54 2.55
N ASP A 222 19.49 -11.59 1.95
CA ASP A 222 20.57 -11.78 0.99
C ASP A 222 21.81 -10.98 1.43
N SER A 223 22.95 -11.66 1.55
CA SER A 223 24.21 -11.04 1.99
C SER A 223 24.73 -9.99 1.02
N GLY A 224 24.32 -10.04 -0.27
CA GLY A 224 24.61 -9.03 -1.29
C GLY A 224 23.78 -7.78 -1.18
N LEU A 225 22.76 -7.75 -0.30
CA LEU A 225 21.80 -6.66 -0.13
C LEU A 225 21.05 -6.28 -1.42
N THR A 226 21.00 -7.18 -2.40
CA THR A 226 20.38 -6.93 -3.70
C THR A 226 18.90 -7.32 -3.75
N THR A 227 18.46 -8.24 -2.86
CA THR A 227 17.12 -8.80 -2.83
C THR A 227 16.57 -8.97 -1.42
N ASN A 228 16.90 -8.07 -0.50
CA ASN A 228 16.43 -8.11 0.90
C ASN A 228 14.97 -7.67 1.04
N PHE A 229 14.10 -8.15 0.16
CA PHE A 229 12.68 -7.83 0.15
C PHE A 229 11.85 -9.06 -0.05
N PRO A 230 10.66 -9.12 0.57
CA PRO A 230 9.75 -10.19 0.29
C PRO A 230 9.30 -10.14 -1.17
N LYS A 231 9.41 -11.25 -1.88
CA LYS A 231 8.87 -11.45 -3.22
C LYS A 231 8.11 -12.77 -3.23
N GLY A 232 6.80 -12.70 -3.43
CA GLY A 232 5.93 -13.86 -3.47
C GLY A 232 5.79 -14.47 -4.87
N ASN A 233 4.61 -14.97 -5.17
CA ASN A 233 4.26 -15.50 -6.47
C ASN A 233 4.11 -14.37 -7.49
N THR A 234 5.11 -14.13 -8.31
CA THR A 234 5.18 -12.95 -9.19
C THR A 234 5.45 -13.26 -10.67
N ASN A 235 5.80 -14.50 -11.01
CA ASN A 235 6.16 -14.87 -12.39
C ASN A 235 5.40 -16.13 -12.84
N ASN A 236 4.10 -16.21 -12.53
CA ASN A 236 3.30 -17.42 -12.67
C ASN A 236 3.96 -18.67 -12.04
N ALA A 237 4.81 -18.45 -11.02
CA ALA A 237 5.59 -19.45 -10.32
C ALA A 237 5.72 -19.08 -8.85
N LEU A 238 6.17 -20.03 -8.05
CA LEU A 238 6.29 -19.89 -6.60
C LEU A 238 7.40 -18.91 -6.13
N LYS A 239 8.14 -18.29 -7.06
CA LYS A 239 9.21 -17.35 -6.73
C LYS A 239 9.33 -16.26 -7.79
N SER A 240 9.82 -15.10 -7.37
CA SER A 240 10.22 -14.05 -8.29
C SER A 240 11.55 -14.36 -8.98
N THR A 241 11.68 -13.92 -10.22
CA THR A 241 12.96 -13.93 -10.95
C THR A 241 14.01 -13.01 -10.31
N GLY A 242 13.58 -12.01 -9.51
CA GLY A 242 14.47 -11.10 -8.79
C GLY A 242 14.99 -11.64 -7.46
N ASP A 243 14.53 -12.82 -7.02
CA ASP A 243 14.91 -13.42 -5.73
C ASP A 243 15.73 -14.70 -5.96
N THR A 244 16.84 -14.58 -6.66
CA THR A 244 17.67 -15.72 -7.06
C THR A 244 18.58 -16.23 -5.95
N ALA A 245 18.94 -15.38 -4.98
CA ALA A 245 19.82 -15.72 -3.88
C ALA A 245 19.11 -16.52 -2.77
N VAL A 246 17.80 -16.56 -2.77
CA VAL A 246 16.99 -17.16 -1.71
C VAL A 246 16.43 -18.51 -2.13
N VAL A 247 16.64 -19.53 -1.30
CA VAL A 247 16.13 -20.89 -1.54
C VAL A 247 14.66 -20.96 -1.16
N TRP A 248 13.80 -21.25 -2.12
CA TRP A 248 12.36 -21.44 -1.92
C TRP A 248 12.04 -22.87 -1.50
N GLN A 249 11.21 -23.01 -0.49
CA GLN A 249 10.73 -24.29 0.02
C GLN A 249 9.22 -24.23 0.23
N SER A 250 8.53 -25.36 0.06
CA SER A 250 7.11 -25.47 0.34
C SER A 250 6.85 -25.55 1.83
N ASP A 251 5.90 -24.77 2.35
CA ASP A 251 5.46 -24.82 3.74
C ASP A 251 3.96 -25.13 3.91
N GLY A 252 3.22 -25.18 2.81
CA GLY A 252 1.79 -25.52 2.81
C GLY A 252 0.86 -24.47 3.43
N TYR A 253 1.33 -23.25 3.70
CA TYR A 253 0.52 -22.24 4.41
C TYR A 253 -0.30 -21.31 3.51
N SER A 254 0.02 -21.21 2.22
CA SER A 254 -0.59 -20.21 1.36
C SER A 254 -1.19 -20.82 0.09
N ASN A 255 -2.39 -20.39 -0.27
CA ASN A 255 -3.06 -20.63 -1.55
C ASN A 255 -2.98 -19.41 -2.46
N CYS A 256 -1.82 -18.84 -2.59
CA CYS A 256 -1.54 -17.62 -3.30
C CYS A 256 -2.28 -17.50 -4.64
N GLY A 257 -3.05 -16.41 -4.81
CA GLY A 257 -3.72 -16.07 -6.06
C GLY A 257 -4.73 -17.10 -6.59
N LYS A 258 -5.08 -18.12 -5.83
CA LYS A 258 -5.96 -19.20 -6.29
C LYS A 258 -7.43 -18.80 -6.32
N THR A 259 -7.78 -17.93 -7.26
CA THR A 259 -9.16 -17.45 -7.46
C THR A 259 -10.00 -18.31 -8.41
N GLY A 260 -9.42 -19.38 -8.97
CA GLY A 260 -10.03 -20.17 -10.04
C GLY A 260 -9.78 -19.59 -11.45
N SER A 261 -9.04 -18.49 -11.57
CA SER A 261 -8.67 -17.92 -12.87
C SER A 261 -7.60 -18.74 -13.57
N ALA A 262 -7.68 -18.83 -14.91
CA ALA A 262 -6.61 -19.40 -15.72
C ALA A 262 -5.33 -18.54 -15.63
N GLY A 263 -4.16 -19.17 -15.72
CA GLY A 263 -2.87 -18.49 -15.65
C GLY A 263 -2.28 -18.38 -14.26
N TYR A 264 -2.97 -18.84 -13.25
CA TYR A 264 -2.44 -19.01 -11.91
C TYR A 264 -1.38 -20.14 -11.89
N GLY A 265 -0.14 -19.77 -11.64
CA GLY A 265 0.98 -20.72 -11.58
C GLY A 265 1.31 -21.22 -10.18
N GLY A 266 0.61 -20.72 -9.17
CA GLY A 266 0.84 -21.07 -7.78
C GLY A 266 -0.02 -22.23 -7.32
N GLY A 267 0.59 -23.26 -6.83
CA GLY A 267 0.00 -24.29 -6.00
C GLY A 267 0.44 -24.09 -4.55
N ALA A 268 -0.03 -24.92 -3.68
CA ALA A 268 0.57 -25.11 -2.37
C ALA A 268 2.09 -25.24 -2.54
N GLY A 269 2.88 -24.45 -1.83
CA GLY A 269 4.30 -24.64 -1.89
C GLY A 269 5.21 -23.43 -1.79
N ASN A 270 4.71 -22.24 -1.50
CA ASN A 270 5.58 -21.12 -1.12
C ASN A 270 6.18 -21.36 0.26
N VAL A 271 7.43 -20.98 0.44
CA VAL A 271 7.96 -20.80 1.80
C VAL A 271 7.23 -19.63 2.42
N PHE A 272 6.40 -19.91 3.38
CA PHE A 272 5.49 -18.94 3.96
C PHE A 272 6.21 -17.71 4.53
N ALA A 273 7.30 -17.93 5.29
CA ALA A 273 8.08 -16.83 5.85
C ALA A 273 8.64 -15.85 4.80
N LYS A 274 8.87 -16.30 3.57
CA LYS A 274 9.34 -15.44 2.48
C LYS A 274 8.28 -14.53 1.90
N SER A 275 7.01 -14.85 2.09
CA SER A 275 5.89 -14.03 1.64
C SER A 275 5.46 -12.99 2.69
N THR A 276 5.93 -13.11 3.94
CA THR A 276 5.50 -12.25 5.03
C THR A 276 6.29 -10.94 5.07
N HIS A 277 5.66 -9.89 5.62
CA HIS A 277 6.29 -8.57 5.73
C HIS A 277 7.51 -8.51 6.66
N ASN A 278 7.71 -9.50 7.51
CA ASN A 278 8.83 -9.57 8.44
C ASN A 278 9.75 -10.78 8.23
N GLY A 279 9.59 -11.52 7.14
CA GLY A 279 10.42 -12.69 6.85
C GLY A 279 10.31 -13.83 7.88
N GLN A 280 9.25 -13.85 8.68
CA GLN A 280 8.98 -14.84 9.73
C GLN A 280 7.55 -15.37 9.59
N ASN A 281 7.30 -16.59 10.08
CA ASN A 281 5.98 -17.22 9.99
C ASN A 281 4.87 -16.49 10.77
N CYS A 282 5.23 -15.63 11.72
CA CYS A 282 4.27 -14.82 12.48
C CYS A 282 3.76 -13.59 11.73
N GLY A 283 4.42 -13.18 10.65
CA GLY A 283 4.06 -11.99 9.89
C GLY A 283 2.78 -12.12 9.05
N VAL A 284 2.36 -11.00 8.48
CA VAL A 284 1.28 -10.92 7.48
C VAL A 284 1.82 -11.43 6.15
N ALA A 285 1.14 -12.39 5.55
CA ALA A 285 1.55 -13.07 4.33
C ALA A 285 1.13 -12.33 3.05
N ASP A 286 1.80 -12.67 1.95
CA ASP A 286 1.34 -12.39 0.58
C ASP A 286 1.13 -10.91 0.22
N LEU A 287 1.89 -9.98 0.84
CA LEU A 287 1.86 -8.56 0.49
C LEU A 287 2.69 -8.22 -0.77
N ASN A 288 3.12 -9.22 -1.54
CA ASN A 288 4.26 -9.06 -2.44
C ASN A 288 4.14 -9.85 -3.75
N GLY A 289 2.95 -9.91 -4.34
CA GLY A 289 2.80 -10.45 -5.68
C GLY A 289 1.65 -11.40 -5.96
N ASN A 290 1.09 -12.08 -5.00
CA ASN A 290 0.04 -13.08 -5.22
C ASN A 290 -1.19 -12.49 -5.90
N MET A 291 -1.80 -11.49 -5.28
CA MET A 291 -2.88 -10.70 -5.85
C MET A 291 -2.63 -9.22 -5.59
N TRP A 292 -3.09 -8.39 -6.51
CA TRP A 292 -3.34 -7.00 -6.16
C TRP A 292 -4.41 -6.95 -5.08
N GLU A 293 -4.20 -6.14 -4.09
CA GLU A 293 -5.18 -5.92 -3.04
C GLU A 293 -5.72 -4.50 -3.05
N VAL A 294 -7.03 -4.39 -2.87
CA VAL A 294 -7.69 -3.09 -2.69
C VAL A 294 -7.16 -2.45 -1.42
N THR A 295 -6.63 -1.25 -1.55
CA THR A 295 -6.19 -0.42 -0.42
C THR A 295 -6.92 0.91 -0.46
N LEU A 296 -7.71 1.18 0.59
CA LEU A 296 -8.53 2.39 0.69
C LEU A 296 -7.70 3.61 1.12
N GLY A 297 -8.29 4.79 1.02
CA GLY A 297 -7.79 5.99 1.69
C GLY A 297 -7.35 7.12 0.78
N MET A 298 -7.18 6.91 -0.52
CA MET A 298 -6.82 7.99 -1.46
C MET A 298 -7.76 7.97 -2.66
N THR A 299 -8.09 9.15 -3.18
CA THR A 299 -8.83 9.33 -4.43
C THR A 299 -8.37 10.58 -5.17
N CYS A 300 -8.85 10.75 -6.39
CA CYS A 300 -8.64 11.94 -7.21
C CYS A 300 -9.98 12.36 -7.82
N ILE A 301 -10.27 13.65 -7.78
CA ILE A 301 -11.32 14.27 -8.57
C ILE A 301 -10.62 14.98 -9.72
N ALA A 302 -10.88 14.54 -10.94
CA ALA A 302 -10.21 15.04 -12.13
C ALA A 302 -11.20 15.48 -13.21
N ALA A 303 -10.79 16.50 -13.96
CA ALA A 303 -11.49 16.96 -15.12
C ALA A 303 -10.56 16.97 -16.33
N SER A 304 -11.10 16.57 -17.47
CA SER A 304 -10.37 16.56 -18.73
C SER A 304 -10.90 17.65 -19.67
N LYS A 305 -10.00 18.25 -20.43
CA LYS A 305 -10.28 19.22 -21.48
C LYS A 305 -9.68 18.74 -22.79
N THR A 306 -10.39 18.98 -23.89
CA THR A 306 -9.97 18.55 -25.24
C THR A 306 -8.91 19.49 -25.80
N ILE A 307 -7.86 18.95 -26.38
CA ILE A 307 -6.82 19.69 -27.09
C ILE A 307 -7.41 20.27 -28.38
N ALA A 308 -7.24 21.57 -28.57
CA ALA A 308 -7.60 22.28 -29.80
C ALA A 308 -6.40 22.48 -30.74
N GLY A 309 -5.17 22.36 -30.21
CA GLY A 309 -3.93 22.49 -30.97
C GLY A 309 -2.70 22.14 -30.14
N ALA A 310 -1.64 21.67 -30.80
CA ALA A 310 -0.33 21.50 -30.21
C ALA A 310 0.76 21.86 -31.23
N THR A 311 1.81 22.55 -30.78
CA THR A 311 2.88 23.07 -31.65
C THR A 311 4.08 22.12 -31.71
N GLN A 312 4.75 22.08 -32.86
CA GLN A 312 6.11 21.52 -33.01
C GLN A 312 7.11 22.61 -32.64
N ALA A 313 7.35 22.83 -31.35
CA ALA A 313 8.17 23.93 -30.83
C ALA A 313 8.93 23.49 -29.56
N ASN A 314 9.87 24.34 -29.12
CA ASN A 314 10.57 24.18 -27.86
C ASN A 314 10.41 25.49 -27.03
N PRO A 315 9.64 25.46 -25.93
CA PRO A 315 8.82 24.33 -25.44
C PRO A 315 7.57 24.07 -26.31
N CYS A 316 7.02 22.87 -26.21
CA CYS A 316 5.73 22.51 -26.82
C CYS A 316 4.60 23.34 -26.23
N GLU A 317 3.83 24.05 -27.05
CA GLU A 317 2.64 24.78 -26.61
C GLU A 317 1.37 24.00 -26.96
N ILE A 318 0.46 23.94 -26.01
CA ILE A 318 -0.87 23.33 -26.13
C ILE A 318 -1.92 24.43 -26.13
N ASN A 319 -2.88 24.33 -27.03
CA ASN A 319 -4.07 25.21 -27.07
C ASN A 319 -5.30 24.47 -26.57
N ILE A 320 -5.99 25.05 -25.60
CA ILE A 320 -7.26 24.59 -25.02
C ILE A 320 -8.05 25.81 -24.60
N VAL A 321 -9.20 26.06 -25.20
CA VAL A 321 -10.05 27.20 -24.86
C VAL A 321 -10.43 27.20 -23.39
N GLY A 322 -10.09 28.29 -22.68
CA GLY A 322 -10.39 28.50 -21.27
C GLY A 322 -9.84 27.39 -20.38
N HIS A 323 -8.57 27.00 -20.56
CA HIS A 323 -7.99 25.83 -19.84
C HIS A 323 -8.00 26.00 -18.32
N GLY A 324 -7.79 27.19 -17.79
CA GLY A 324 -7.83 27.46 -16.34
C GLY A 324 -6.69 26.85 -15.54
N TYR A 325 -5.60 26.44 -16.19
CA TYR A 325 -4.40 25.94 -15.51
C TYR A 325 -3.51 27.09 -15.02
N ALA A 326 -2.75 26.81 -13.96
CA ALA A 326 -1.76 27.72 -13.39
C ALA A 326 -0.34 27.19 -13.61
N ASN A 327 0.66 28.07 -13.48
CA ASN A 327 2.06 27.66 -13.51
C ASN A 327 2.34 26.62 -12.43
N GLY A 328 3.03 25.56 -12.80
CA GLY A 328 3.38 24.44 -11.93
C GLY A 328 2.29 23.36 -11.77
N ASP A 329 1.13 23.55 -12.40
CA ASP A 329 0.13 22.47 -12.43
C ASP A 329 0.70 21.22 -13.13
N VAL A 330 0.37 20.06 -12.58
CA VAL A 330 0.67 18.77 -13.22
C VAL A 330 -0.56 18.28 -13.95
N VAL A 331 -0.38 17.98 -15.22
CA VAL A 331 -1.44 17.48 -16.11
C VAL A 331 -1.02 16.20 -16.79
N MET A 332 -1.98 15.38 -17.16
CA MET A 332 -1.78 14.17 -17.94
C MET A 332 -2.35 14.35 -19.35
N ILE A 333 -1.59 13.99 -20.38
CA ILE A 333 -2.03 14.01 -21.77
C ILE A 333 -2.29 12.58 -22.25
N THR A 334 -3.44 12.41 -22.92
CA THR A 334 -3.83 11.12 -23.52
C THR A 334 -4.49 11.33 -24.88
N SER A 335 -4.35 10.34 -25.78
CA SER A 335 -5.07 10.24 -27.06
C SER A 335 -4.85 11.41 -28.02
N ALA A 336 -3.73 12.15 -27.93
CA ALA A 336 -3.38 13.14 -28.93
C ALA A 336 -3.07 12.44 -30.28
N GLY A 337 -3.83 12.79 -31.31
CA GLY A 337 -3.64 12.25 -32.66
C GLY A 337 -2.49 12.99 -33.38
N GLY A 338 -1.71 12.27 -34.16
CA GLY A 338 -0.51 12.78 -34.81
C GLY A 338 0.66 12.89 -33.83
N MET A 339 0.59 13.79 -32.86
CA MET A 339 1.64 14.01 -31.84
C MET A 339 1.54 13.00 -30.68
N THR A 340 1.60 11.72 -31.01
CA THR A 340 1.43 10.61 -30.05
C THR A 340 2.55 10.52 -29.01
N GLN A 341 3.68 11.18 -29.23
CA GLN A 341 4.80 11.27 -28.29
C GLN A 341 4.41 11.97 -26.98
N LEU A 342 3.32 12.75 -26.97
CA LEU A 342 2.77 13.37 -25.76
C LEU A 342 1.93 12.42 -24.90
N ASN A 343 1.44 11.33 -25.48
CA ASN A 343 0.46 10.48 -24.83
C ASN A 343 1.04 9.68 -23.67
N ASP A 344 0.17 9.44 -22.67
CA ASP A 344 0.42 8.61 -21.50
C ASP A 344 1.62 9.13 -20.68
N LYS A 345 1.70 10.44 -20.53
CA LYS A 345 2.73 11.14 -19.75
C LYS A 345 2.13 12.24 -18.91
N LEU A 346 2.84 12.57 -17.85
CA LEU A 346 2.55 13.68 -16.96
C LEU A 346 3.51 14.84 -17.27
N TYR A 347 2.98 16.06 -17.24
CA TYR A 347 3.71 17.26 -17.55
C TYR A 347 3.45 18.35 -16.52
N THR A 348 4.47 19.09 -16.14
CA THR A 348 4.32 20.38 -15.50
C THR A 348 4.05 21.41 -16.58
N VAL A 349 3.19 22.40 -16.28
CA VAL A 349 2.78 23.41 -17.27
C VAL A 349 3.13 24.83 -16.82
N THR A 350 3.46 25.67 -17.81
CA THR A 350 3.59 27.11 -17.66
C THR A 350 2.51 27.80 -18.51
N LYS A 351 1.62 28.55 -17.86
CA LYS A 351 0.54 29.31 -18.54
C LYS A 351 1.15 30.41 -19.40
N THR A 352 0.78 30.48 -20.68
CA THR A 352 1.19 31.53 -21.64
C THR A 352 0.03 32.45 -22.02
N GLY A 353 -1.22 31.99 -21.88
CA GLY A 353 -2.44 32.73 -22.17
C GLY A 353 -3.66 32.11 -21.48
N ASP A 354 -4.85 32.61 -21.75
CA ASP A 354 -6.08 32.03 -21.22
C ASP A 354 -6.46 30.73 -21.92
N ASP A 355 -6.00 30.59 -23.17
CA ASP A 355 -6.24 29.43 -24.01
C ASP A 355 -4.95 28.63 -24.31
N THR A 356 -3.77 29.06 -23.82
CA THR A 356 -2.49 28.46 -24.15
C THR A 356 -1.60 28.26 -22.93
N PHE A 357 -0.85 27.17 -22.94
CA PHE A 357 0.21 26.86 -21.97
C PHE A 357 1.30 26.02 -22.63
N THR A 358 2.51 26.09 -22.09
CA THR A 358 3.61 25.24 -22.52
C THR A 358 3.79 24.05 -21.60
N LEU A 359 4.33 22.96 -22.14
CA LEU A 359 4.78 21.79 -21.39
C LEU A 359 6.25 22.00 -21.02
N ASP A 360 6.54 22.08 -19.71
CA ASP A 360 7.87 22.39 -19.21
C ASP A 360 8.90 21.33 -19.64
N GLY A 361 9.99 21.79 -20.25
CA GLY A 361 11.09 20.92 -20.71
C GLY A 361 10.76 19.99 -21.90
N VAL A 362 9.64 20.21 -22.59
CA VAL A 362 9.27 19.40 -23.75
C VAL A 362 9.68 20.11 -25.05
N ASP A 363 10.69 19.57 -25.72
CA ASP A 363 11.01 19.93 -27.10
C ASP A 363 10.23 19.03 -28.06
N SER A 364 9.22 19.58 -28.70
CA SER A 364 8.36 18.87 -29.67
C SER A 364 8.70 19.19 -31.13
N SER A 365 9.79 19.89 -31.39
CA SER A 365 10.20 20.31 -32.76
C SER A 365 10.39 19.11 -33.71
N ALA A 366 10.80 17.96 -33.18
CA ALA A 366 10.96 16.71 -33.92
C ALA A 366 9.77 15.74 -33.78
N PHE A 367 8.70 16.11 -33.07
CA PHE A 367 7.54 15.23 -32.94
C PHE A 367 6.73 15.20 -34.24
N THR A 368 5.89 14.18 -34.39
CA THR A 368 4.88 14.20 -35.45
C THR A 368 3.90 15.35 -35.18
N ALA A 369 3.50 16.06 -36.25
CA ALA A 369 2.53 17.15 -36.11
C ALA A 369 1.21 16.68 -35.51
N TRP A 370 0.66 17.47 -34.59
CA TRP A 370 -0.67 17.18 -34.05
C TRP A 370 -1.72 17.30 -35.16
N THR A 371 -2.66 16.37 -35.19
CA THR A 371 -3.71 16.35 -36.22
C THR A 371 -5.10 16.54 -35.66
N THR A 372 -5.43 15.88 -34.54
CA THR A 372 -6.77 15.91 -33.94
C THR A 372 -6.80 15.28 -32.56
N GLY A 373 -7.81 15.61 -31.80
CA GLY A 373 -8.13 14.94 -30.54
C GLY A 373 -7.12 15.14 -29.43
N GLY A 374 -7.20 14.29 -28.45
CA GLY A 374 -6.41 14.35 -27.24
C GLY A 374 -7.11 15.06 -26.08
N SER A 375 -6.74 14.65 -24.88
CA SER A 375 -7.27 15.22 -23.65
C SER A 375 -6.13 15.59 -22.71
N VAL A 376 -6.30 16.71 -22.03
CA VAL A 376 -5.46 17.14 -20.90
C VAL A 376 -6.29 17.02 -19.63
N THR A 377 -5.85 16.19 -18.71
CA THR A 377 -6.52 15.91 -17.44
C THR A 377 -5.74 16.50 -16.29
N LYS A 378 -6.40 17.35 -15.46
CA LYS A 378 -5.90 17.84 -14.18
C LYS A 378 -6.72 17.22 -13.07
N GLY A 379 -6.06 16.79 -11.99
CA GLY A 379 -6.70 16.19 -10.81
C GLY A 379 -6.36 16.90 -9.52
N ALA A 380 -7.32 16.91 -8.61
CA ALA A 380 -7.12 17.21 -7.19
C ALA A 380 -7.16 15.90 -6.41
N PHE A 381 -6.13 15.66 -5.60
CA PHE A 381 -5.99 14.42 -4.83
C PHE A 381 -6.38 14.64 -3.38
N TYR A 382 -6.92 13.59 -2.78
CA TYR A 382 -7.46 13.62 -1.43
C TYR A 382 -7.17 12.32 -0.70
N VAL A 383 -7.03 12.40 0.62
CA VAL A 383 -6.77 11.27 1.50
C VAL A 383 -7.79 11.20 2.63
N ALA A 384 -8.29 10.02 2.94
CA ALA A 384 -9.29 9.80 3.97
C ALA A 384 -8.76 10.12 5.37
N LYS A 385 -9.54 10.87 6.15
CA LYS A 385 -9.29 11.12 7.58
C LYS A 385 -9.54 9.88 8.42
N GLU A 386 -10.49 9.05 8.00
CA GLU A 386 -10.97 7.89 8.75
C GLU A 386 -11.25 6.72 7.81
N ALA A 387 -10.53 5.62 7.96
CA ALA A 387 -10.71 4.43 7.14
C ALA A 387 -11.95 3.64 7.56
N THR A 388 -12.27 3.63 8.85
CA THR A 388 -13.39 2.87 9.43
C THR A 388 -14.75 3.41 9.01
N ALA A 389 -14.85 4.73 8.76
CA ALA A 389 -16.11 5.38 8.34
C ALA A 389 -16.36 5.34 6.83
N MET A 390 -15.42 4.84 6.03
CA MET A 390 -15.59 4.80 4.58
C MET A 390 -16.78 3.93 4.18
N LYS A 391 -17.67 4.50 3.38
CA LYS A 391 -18.88 3.85 2.90
C LYS A 391 -18.70 3.35 1.47
N ALA A 392 -19.33 2.22 1.16
CA ALA A 392 -19.54 1.82 -0.21
C ALA A 392 -20.35 2.88 -0.94
N PHE A 393 -20.06 3.08 -2.20
CA PHE A 393 -20.77 4.00 -3.07
C PHE A 393 -21.22 3.27 -4.32
N THR A 394 -22.29 3.77 -4.91
CA THR A 394 -22.82 3.29 -6.18
C THR A 394 -22.11 3.99 -7.34
N SER A 395 -22.17 3.41 -8.54
CA SER A 395 -21.58 4.00 -9.75
C SER A 395 -22.05 5.44 -9.97
N GLY A 396 -21.15 6.31 -10.38
CA GLY A 396 -21.46 7.70 -10.68
C GLY A 396 -21.44 8.64 -9.47
N ASN A 397 -20.94 8.24 -8.38
CA ASN A 397 -20.78 8.90 -7.10
C ASN A 397 -20.57 10.39 -7.08
N SER A 398 -21.66 11.08 -6.98
CA SER A 398 -21.73 12.48 -6.68
C SER A 398 -22.62 12.77 -5.47
N ALA A 399 -23.07 11.73 -4.75
CA ALA A 399 -23.91 11.92 -3.59
C ALA A 399 -23.16 12.74 -2.52
N ALA A 400 -23.77 13.80 -2.04
CA ALA A 400 -23.18 14.73 -1.09
C ALA A 400 -22.71 14.08 0.23
N THR A 401 -23.23 12.90 0.55
CA THR A 401 -22.89 12.11 1.75
C THR A 401 -21.84 11.04 1.49
N ASP A 402 -21.33 10.95 0.28
CA ASP A 402 -20.37 9.94 -0.13
C ASP A 402 -18.95 10.51 0.04
N HIS A 403 -18.06 9.81 0.72
CA HIS A 403 -16.65 10.18 0.88
C HIS A 403 -15.91 10.44 -0.44
N TRP A 404 -16.46 9.98 -1.53
CA TRP A 404 -15.86 9.99 -2.85
C TRP A 404 -16.41 11.08 -3.76
N GLY A 405 -17.55 11.67 -3.44
CA GLY A 405 -18.11 12.81 -4.16
C GLY A 405 -17.47 14.12 -3.71
N ALA A 406 -17.60 15.18 -4.51
CA ALA A 406 -16.97 16.47 -4.23
C ALA A 406 -17.29 17.03 -2.84
N THR A 407 -18.55 16.88 -2.36
CA THR A 407 -18.95 17.33 -1.02
C THR A 407 -18.43 16.39 0.07
N GLY A 408 -18.46 15.08 -0.16
CA GLY A 408 -17.94 14.09 0.78
C GLY A 408 -16.44 14.20 0.93
N VAL A 409 -15.71 14.42 -0.16
CA VAL A 409 -14.28 14.69 -0.15
C VAL A 409 -13.94 15.91 0.70
N ALA A 410 -14.68 17.03 0.53
CA ALA A 410 -14.44 18.24 1.31
C ALA A 410 -14.65 18.04 2.82
N ALA A 411 -15.62 17.20 3.20
CA ALA A 411 -15.94 16.94 4.61
C ALA A 411 -15.05 15.88 5.26
N MET A 412 -14.70 14.82 4.52
CA MET A 412 -14.16 13.56 5.07
C MET A 412 -12.74 13.26 4.65
N MET A 413 -12.14 14.09 3.81
CA MET A 413 -10.78 13.91 3.32
C MET A 413 -9.95 15.18 3.48
N ASP A 414 -8.64 15.00 3.58
CA ASP A 414 -7.66 16.07 3.49
C ASP A 414 -7.13 16.16 2.06
N ALA A 415 -6.81 17.39 1.63
CA ALA A 415 -6.14 17.60 0.35
C ALA A 415 -4.74 16.98 0.38
N LEU A 416 -4.35 16.39 -0.73
CA LEU A 416 -3.05 15.76 -0.93
C LEU A 416 -2.41 16.29 -2.21
N THR A 417 -1.11 16.52 -2.17
CA THR A 417 -0.32 16.89 -3.35
C THR A 417 0.73 15.81 -3.61
N PRO A 418 0.41 14.77 -4.40
CA PRO A 418 1.39 13.75 -4.75
C PRO A 418 2.49 14.31 -5.65
N ALA A 419 3.68 13.75 -5.53
CA ALA A 419 4.76 14.01 -6.48
C ALA A 419 4.63 13.07 -7.68
N PHE A 420 4.96 13.58 -8.87
CA PHE A 420 4.96 12.83 -10.11
C PHE A 420 6.29 13.00 -10.84
N ALA A 421 6.72 11.99 -11.56
CA ALA A 421 7.77 12.12 -12.55
C ALA A 421 7.18 12.79 -13.80
N THR A 422 7.57 14.05 -14.04
CA THR A 422 7.00 14.90 -15.10
C THR A 422 8.01 15.34 -16.14
N THR A 423 9.19 14.70 -16.21
CA THR A 423 10.23 15.10 -17.18
C THR A 423 9.96 14.51 -18.56
N SER A 424 10.26 15.29 -19.60
CA SER A 424 10.31 14.79 -20.98
C SER A 424 11.31 13.64 -21.08
N GLY A 425 10.87 12.46 -21.35
CA GLY A 425 11.72 11.25 -21.34
C GLY A 425 11.52 10.34 -20.16
N ALA A 426 10.76 10.73 -19.12
CA ALA A 426 10.24 9.76 -18.18
C ALA A 426 9.42 8.70 -18.93
N ASN A 427 9.47 7.45 -18.46
CA ASN A 427 8.66 6.36 -19.03
C ASN A 427 7.17 6.56 -18.73
N GLY A 428 6.65 7.73 -19.07
CA GLY A 428 5.24 8.05 -18.94
C GLY A 428 4.70 7.73 -17.55
N LEU A 429 3.79 6.77 -17.51
CA LEU A 429 3.06 6.37 -16.30
C LEU A 429 3.79 5.30 -15.49
N ASP A 430 4.69 4.53 -16.13
CA ASP A 430 5.39 3.38 -15.54
C ASP A 430 6.68 3.83 -14.86
N GLN A 431 6.64 3.90 -13.53
CA GLN A 431 7.77 4.24 -12.68
C GLN A 431 8.04 3.10 -11.69
N ARG A 432 9.18 3.19 -11.00
CA ARG A 432 9.60 2.29 -9.93
C ARG A 432 10.04 3.07 -8.71
N TYR A 433 9.93 2.45 -7.54
CA TYR A 433 10.52 2.97 -6.32
C TYR A 433 12.04 2.97 -6.41
N GLY A 434 12.62 4.11 -6.04
CA GLY A 434 14.05 4.27 -5.93
C GLY A 434 14.75 4.69 -7.22
N ASN A 435 15.87 5.32 -7.00
CA ASN A 435 16.95 5.52 -7.93
C ASN A 435 18.27 5.28 -7.19
N SER A 436 19.42 5.49 -7.81
CA SER A 436 20.71 5.11 -7.23
C SER A 436 21.12 5.92 -5.99
N THR A 437 20.59 7.14 -5.79
CA THR A 437 21.14 8.07 -4.80
C THR A 437 20.13 8.87 -3.99
N ASN A 438 18.92 9.08 -4.50
CA ASN A 438 17.98 9.99 -3.87
C ASN A 438 17.14 9.30 -2.78
N GLN A 439 16.75 10.08 -1.78
CA GLN A 439 15.75 9.67 -0.81
C GLN A 439 14.42 9.40 -1.51
N VAL A 440 13.83 8.24 -1.23
CA VAL A 440 12.56 7.82 -1.86
C VAL A 440 11.35 8.35 -1.12
N LEU A 441 11.35 8.28 0.20
CA LEU A 441 10.28 8.75 1.07
C LEU A 441 10.77 9.93 1.90
N GLU A 442 9.88 10.88 2.19
CA GLU A 442 10.21 12.02 3.03
C GLU A 442 10.12 11.69 4.51
N GLU A 443 10.92 12.40 5.33
CA GLU A 443 10.84 12.36 6.77
C GLU A 443 10.21 13.66 7.26
N GLU A 444 8.93 13.59 7.63
CA GLU A 444 8.20 14.70 8.22
C GLU A 444 7.25 14.16 9.29
N THR A 445 6.93 15.00 10.28
CA THR A 445 6.04 14.63 11.38
C THR A 445 4.58 15.05 11.18
N SER A 446 4.32 15.84 10.14
CA SER A 446 3.00 16.36 9.82
C SER A 446 2.93 16.89 8.37
N GLY A 447 1.75 17.29 7.94
CA GLY A 447 1.54 17.92 6.64
C GLY A 447 1.58 16.97 5.46
N ASN A 448 1.73 17.52 4.25
CA ASN A 448 1.62 16.76 3.00
C ASN A 448 2.70 15.67 2.87
N ALA A 449 3.95 15.99 3.18
CA ALA A 449 5.06 15.03 3.08
C ALA A 449 4.88 13.84 4.02
N TRP A 450 4.43 14.07 5.25
CA TRP A 450 4.08 13.02 6.19
C TRP A 450 2.91 12.14 5.69
N LEU A 451 1.88 12.72 5.07
CA LEU A 451 0.78 11.97 4.45
C LEU A 451 1.27 11.14 3.26
N LEU A 452 2.15 11.68 2.41
CA LEU A 452 2.73 10.94 1.29
C LEU A 452 3.53 9.73 1.77
N THR A 453 4.40 9.91 2.75
CA THR A 453 5.18 8.80 3.35
C THR A 453 4.27 7.80 4.05
N GLY A 454 3.26 8.27 4.77
CA GLY A 454 2.25 7.40 5.37
C GLY A 454 1.48 6.55 4.36
N LEU A 455 1.28 7.04 3.13
CA LEU A 455 0.72 6.27 2.01
C LEU A 455 1.79 5.44 1.27
N GLY A 456 3.07 5.63 1.58
CA GLY A 456 4.17 5.05 0.82
C GLY A 456 4.27 5.60 -0.61
N LEU A 457 3.93 6.88 -0.81
CA LEU A 457 4.09 7.56 -2.09
C LEU A 457 5.50 8.16 -2.19
N PRO A 458 6.26 7.88 -3.27
CA PRO A 458 7.63 8.34 -3.40
C PRO A 458 7.71 9.82 -3.78
N LYS A 459 8.83 10.45 -3.43
CA LYS A 459 9.22 11.76 -3.99
C LYS A 459 9.43 11.67 -5.49
N ALA A 460 9.25 12.76 -6.22
CA ALA A 460 9.54 12.79 -7.66
C ALA A 460 10.98 12.35 -7.98
N ALA A 461 11.95 12.87 -7.22
CA ALA A 461 13.36 12.49 -7.37
C ALA A 461 13.67 11.08 -6.83
N GLY A 462 12.76 10.47 -6.07
CA GLY A 462 12.89 9.14 -5.47
C GLY A 462 12.35 8.02 -6.34
N MET A 463 11.91 8.30 -7.56
CA MET A 463 11.43 7.30 -8.51
C MET A 463 12.23 7.33 -9.81
N SER A 464 12.24 6.23 -10.53
CA SER A 464 12.87 6.13 -11.86
C SER A 464 12.24 4.99 -12.66
N ALA A 465 12.51 4.97 -13.98
CA ALA A 465 12.06 3.88 -14.84
C ALA A 465 12.65 2.51 -14.45
N GLY A 466 13.88 2.49 -13.91
CA GLY A 466 14.59 1.26 -13.52
C GLY A 466 14.39 0.85 -12.07
N GLY A 467 14.05 1.79 -11.20
CA GLY A 467 13.99 1.57 -9.76
C GLY A 467 15.33 1.33 -9.08
N SER A 468 15.30 0.92 -7.82
CA SER A 468 16.49 0.48 -7.09
C SER A 468 16.26 -0.83 -6.35
N SER A 469 17.33 -1.59 -6.16
CA SER A 469 17.30 -2.85 -5.41
C SER A 469 16.85 -2.66 -3.96
N LEU A 470 17.08 -1.47 -3.38
CA LEU A 470 16.65 -1.13 -2.01
C LEU A 470 15.14 -1.20 -1.81
N PHE A 471 14.38 -1.07 -2.88
CA PHE A 471 12.91 -1.15 -2.90
C PHE A 471 12.42 -2.28 -3.80
N GLY A 472 13.25 -3.30 -4.02
CA GLY A 472 12.90 -4.49 -4.75
C GLY A 472 12.52 -4.30 -6.22
N LEU A 473 12.82 -3.16 -6.83
CA LEU A 473 12.35 -2.75 -8.15
C LEU A 473 10.82 -2.62 -8.22
N ASP A 474 10.17 -2.40 -7.08
CA ASP A 474 8.72 -2.37 -6.95
C ASP A 474 8.08 -1.27 -7.80
N TYR A 475 6.90 -1.55 -8.27
CA TYR A 475 6.17 -0.76 -9.24
C TYR A 475 5.48 0.46 -8.61
N TYR A 476 5.58 1.59 -9.29
CA TYR A 476 4.79 2.78 -9.00
C TYR A 476 4.15 3.27 -10.30
N TYR A 477 2.88 2.89 -10.52
CA TYR A 477 2.15 3.34 -11.70
C TYR A 477 1.41 4.63 -11.37
N GLN A 478 1.88 5.74 -11.93
CA GLN A 478 1.31 7.06 -11.69
C GLN A 478 0.26 7.40 -12.75
N TYR A 479 -0.88 7.91 -12.33
CA TYR A 479 -1.96 8.31 -13.22
C TYR A 479 -2.81 9.43 -12.62
N VAL A 480 -3.40 10.28 -13.46
CA VAL A 480 -4.38 11.29 -13.08
C VAL A 480 -5.70 10.98 -13.74
N ARG A 481 -6.67 10.58 -12.95
CA ARG A 481 -8.03 10.29 -13.45
C ARG A 481 -9.08 10.50 -12.38
N ASN A 482 -10.29 10.78 -12.81
CA ASN A 482 -11.42 10.88 -11.90
C ASN A 482 -11.71 9.53 -11.24
N GLU A 483 -12.16 9.59 -9.97
CA GLU A 483 -12.50 8.40 -9.18
C GLU A 483 -11.35 7.40 -8.99
N LEU A 484 -10.13 7.91 -8.92
CA LEU A 484 -8.94 7.10 -8.72
C LEU A 484 -9.07 6.22 -7.48
N CYS A 485 -8.67 4.97 -7.63
CA CYS A 485 -8.59 3.97 -6.57
C CYS A 485 -7.27 3.22 -6.64
N LEU A 486 -6.74 2.85 -5.46
CA LEU A 486 -5.43 2.23 -5.33
C LEU A 486 -5.53 0.73 -5.17
N ILE A 487 -4.58 0.02 -5.80
CA ILE A 487 -4.30 -1.39 -5.51
C ILE A 487 -2.81 -1.55 -5.22
N SER A 488 -2.48 -2.47 -4.33
CA SER A 488 -1.13 -2.66 -3.78
C SER A 488 -0.64 -4.11 -3.92
N GLY A 489 0.67 -4.33 -3.89
CA GLY A 489 1.32 -5.64 -3.79
C GLY A 489 1.74 -6.27 -5.11
N GLY A 490 0.98 -6.06 -6.17
CA GLY A 490 1.18 -6.77 -7.44
C GLY A 490 0.48 -8.12 -7.48
N ARG A 491 0.45 -8.75 -8.65
CA ARG A 491 -0.18 -10.06 -8.86
C ARG A 491 0.84 -11.11 -9.30
N TRP A 492 0.40 -12.36 -9.32
CA TRP A 492 1.20 -13.53 -9.70
C TRP A 492 1.92 -13.45 -11.05
N SER A 493 1.51 -12.56 -11.97
CA SER A 493 2.11 -12.42 -13.30
C SER A 493 2.90 -11.13 -13.50
N ASN A 494 3.14 -10.33 -12.48
CA ASN A 494 3.80 -9.03 -12.62
C ASN A 494 5.34 -9.09 -12.66
N THR A 495 5.95 -10.24 -12.39
CA THR A 495 7.43 -10.38 -12.32
C THR A 495 8.08 -9.45 -11.29
N SER A 496 9.30 -8.94 -11.53
CA SER A 496 10.03 -8.08 -10.59
C SER A 496 9.28 -6.81 -10.14
N PRO A 497 8.36 -6.21 -10.91
CA PRO A 497 7.53 -5.10 -10.45
C PRO A 497 6.66 -5.36 -9.22
N ALA A 498 6.23 -6.60 -8.99
CA ALA A 498 5.45 -6.92 -7.80
C ALA A 498 6.32 -6.85 -6.55
N GLY A 499 5.76 -6.37 -5.44
CA GLY A 499 6.42 -6.28 -4.16
C GLY A 499 5.63 -5.50 -3.14
N VAL A 500 6.12 -5.43 -1.92
CA VAL A 500 5.42 -4.79 -0.80
C VAL A 500 5.18 -3.28 -1.00
N TRP A 501 6.04 -2.62 -1.78
CA TRP A 501 5.87 -1.21 -2.14
C TRP A 501 4.96 -1.03 -3.35
N SER A 502 4.78 -2.07 -4.17
CA SER A 502 4.05 -1.95 -5.44
C SER A 502 2.69 -1.29 -5.27
N LEU A 503 2.47 -0.25 -6.06
CA LEU A 503 1.29 0.60 -6.00
C LEU A 503 0.86 1.01 -7.41
N SER A 504 -0.43 0.84 -7.69
CA SER A 504 -1.04 1.35 -8.92
C SER A 504 -2.06 2.44 -8.60
N LEU A 505 -1.82 3.62 -9.15
CA LEU A 505 -2.75 4.75 -9.16
C LEU A 505 -3.47 4.79 -10.52
N TYR A 506 -4.09 3.69 -10.92
CA TYR A 506 -4.70 3.60 -12.25
C TYR A 506 -6.20 3.29 -12.22
N ASN A 507 -6.63 2.56 -11.20
CA ASN A 507 -7.95 1.95 -11.22
C ASN A 507 -9.04 2.94 -10.81
N ILE A 508 -10.27 2.62 -11.16
CA ILE A 508 -11.48 3.36 -10.76
C ILE A 508 -12.35 2.47 -9.87
N ARG A 509 -13.36 3.06 -9.26
CA ARG A 509 -14.25 2.41 -8.29
C ARG A 509 -14.98 1.19 -8.82
N THR A 510 -15.20 1.11 -10.12
CA THR A 510 -15.86 -0.01 -10.80
C THR A 510 -14.87 -1.03 -11.40
N TYR A 511 -13.58 -0.93 -11.04
CA TYR A 511 -12.59 -1.89 -11.52
C TYR A 511 -12.89 -3.30 -10.97
N SER A 512 -12.80 -4.28 -11.87
CA SER A 512 -13.17 -5.68 -11.60
C SER A 512 -12.27 -6.63 -12.40
N VAL A 513 -11.51 -7.48 -11.70
CA VAL A 513 -10.62 -8.45 -12.32
C VAL A 513 -10.29 -9.59 -11.34
N ALA A 514 -9.95 -10.78 -11.87
CA ALA A 514 -9.66 -11.98 -11.09
C ALA A 514 -8.41 -11.87 -10.19
N SER A 515 -7.54 -10.92 -10.46
CA SER A 515 -6.28 -10.73 -9.74
C SER A 515 -6.31 -9.57 -8.74
N VAL A 516 -7.50 -9.09 -8.37
CA VAL A 516 -7.68 -8.07 -7.31
C VAL A 516 -8.58 -8.62 -6.23
N GLY A 517 -8.05 -8.70 -5.03
CA GLY A 517 -8.69 -9.18 -3.82
C GLY A 517 -8.76 -8.14 -2.72
N LEU A 518 -8.98 -8.60 -1.49
CA LEU A 518 -9.07 -7.75 -0.31
C LEU A 518 -8.55 -8.44 0.94
N ARG A 519 -8.22 -7.61 1.93
CA ARG A 519 -8.07 -7.98 3.35
C ARG A 519 -8.89 -7.06 4.22
N CYS A 520 -9.16 -7.50 5.43
CA CYS A 520 -9.79 -6.70 6.45
C CYS A 520 -8.78 -6.28 7.53
N ALA A 521 -9.10 -5.18 8.17
CA ALA A 521 -8.45 -4.73 9.39
C ALA A 521 -9.49 -4.19 10.38
N ILE A 522 -9.08 -4.02 11.63
CA ILE A 522 -9.90 -3.40 12.68
C ILE A 522 -8.98 -2.63 13.62
N TYR A 523 -9.38 -1.41 13.98
CA TYR A 523 -8.83 -0.67 15.10
C TYR A 523 -9.58 -1.03 16.39
N VAL A 524 -8.88 -1.05 17.50
CA VAL A 524 -9.42 -1.40 18.82
C VAL A 524 -8.84 -0.47 19.90
#